data_059fd51a477987ee0c8727c0eab6127c
#
_entry.id   059fd51a477987ee0c8727c0eab6127c
#
_cell.length_a   1.000
_cell.length_b   1.000
_cell.length_c   1.000
_cell.angle_alpha   90.00
_cell.angle_beta   90.00
_cell.angle_gamma   90.00
#
_symmetry.space_group_name_H-M   'P 1'
#
loop_
_entity.id
_entity.type
_entity.pdbx_description
1 polymer ?
#
loop_
_entity_poly.entity_id
_entity_poly.type
_entity_poly.pdbx_seq_one_letter_code
_entity_poly.pdbx_strand_id
1 'polypeptide(L)'
;MAKSTILNSVEEVIEDFRNGRIVIVVDDEDRENEGDFIVAAEKITPEIVNFMLKEGRGVLCAPLSEKRCDELGLNMMEENNTSLLGTPFTVTVDLLGNDCTTGVSIHDRAATIRALADPATRATDLGRCLLYTSDA
;
A
#
# COMPACT_ATOMS: atom_id res chain seq x y z
N MET A 1 -5.99 10.77 -35.20
CA MET A 1 -4.68 11.16 -34.63
C MET A 1 -4.66 10.79 -33.17
N ALA A 2 -3.94 9.77 -32.77
CA ALA A 2 -3.74 9.42 -31.38
C ALA A 2 -3.00 10.59 -30.70
N LYS A 3 -3.55 11.17 -29.64
CA LYS A 3 -2.82 12.10 -28.80
C LYS A 3 -1.65 11.33 -28.20
N SER A 4 -0.43 11.70 -28.55
CA SER A 4 0.77 11.20 -27.86
C SER A 4 0.60 11.57 -26.40
N THR A 5 0.39 10.59 -25.56
CA THR A 5 0.41 10.77 -24.11
C THR A 5 1.86 11.05 -23.74
N ILE A 6 2.15 12.28 -23.31
CA ILE A 6 3.49 12.64 -22.83
C ILE A 6 3.58 12.11 -21.41
N LEU A 7 4.34 11.05 -21.23
CA LEU A 7 4.70 10.52 -19.92
C LEU A 7 5.94 11.27 -19.39
N ASN A 8 6.04 11.42 -18.09
CA ASN A 8 7.24 11.92 -17.45
C ASN A 8 8.39 10.91 -17.58
N SER A 9 9.63 11.39 -17.51
CA SER A 9 10.78 10.50 -17.46
C SER A 9 10.85 9.76 -16.12
N VAL A 10 11.50 8.60 -16.11
CA VAL A 10 11.69 7.81 -14.88
C VAL A 10 12.47 8.61 -13.84
N GLU A 11 13.44 9.41 -14.26
CA GLU A 11 14.26 10.26 -13.40
C GLU A 11 13.42 11.32 -12.67
N GLU A 12 12.49 11.97 -13.38
CA GLU A 12 11.55 12.93 -12.79
C GLU A 12 10.64 12.26 -11.78
N VAL A 13 10.12 11.07 -12.11
CA VAL A 13 9.25 10.28 -11.21
C VAL A 13 10.00 9.85 -9.95
N ILE A 14 11.27 9.41 -10.06
CA ILE A 14 12.10 9.04 -8.91
C ILE A 14 12.32 10.25 -8.00
N GLU A 15 12.57 11.43 -8.56
CA GLU A 15 12.76 12.65 -7.77
C GLU A 15 11.48 13.06 -7.03
N ASP A 16 10.34 12.99 -7.69
CA ASP A 16 9.05 13.25 -7.07
C ASP A 16 8.74 12.27 -5.94
N PHE A 17 9.02 10.98 -6.17
CA PHE A 17 8.85 9.93 -5.17
C PHE A 17 9.73 10.16 -3.93
N ARG A 18 11.01 10.53 -4.12
CA ARG A 18 11.94 10.87 -3.02
C ARG A 18 11.46 12.06 -2.19
N ASN A 19 10.79 13.00 -2.84
CA ASN A 19 10.22 14.18 -2.19
C ASN A 19 8.86 13.92 -1.53
N GLY A 20 8.36 12.67 -1.55
CA GLY A 20 7.08 12.28 -0.96
C GLY A 20 5.87 12.76 -1.75
N ARG A 21 6.05 13.05 -3.04
CA ARG A 21 4.93 13.37 -3.94
C ARG A 21 4.26 12.09 -4.41
N ILE A 22 2.96 12.19 -4.63
CA ILE A 22 2.19 11.11 -5.28
C ILE A 22 2.55 11.13 -6.76
N VAL A 23 2.88 9.96 -7.28
CA VAL A 23 3.07 9.72 -8.70
C VAL A 23 2.00 8.76 -9.21
N ILE A 24 1.68 8.83 -10.49
CA ILE A 24 0.77 7.89 -11.15
C ILE A 24 1.63 6.96 -12.01
N VAL A 25 1.55 5.68 -11.73
CA VAL A 25 2.17 4.64 -12.55
C VAL A 25 1.08 3.91 -13.29
N VAL A 26 1.23 3.78 -14.60
CA VAL A 26 0.30 3.03 -15.46
C VAL A 26 0.99 1.77 -15.94
N ASP A 27 0.26 0.69 -16.00
CA ASP A 27 0.74 -0.56 -16.56
C ASP A 27 0.38 -0.69 -18.04
N ASP A 28 0.80 -1.81 -18.65
CA ASP A 28 0.60 -2.09 -20.06
C ASP A 28 -0.89 -2.31 -20.37
N GLU A 29 -1.32 -1.86 -21.56
CA GLU A 29 -2.68 -2.06 -22.05
C GLU A 29 -3.08 -3.54 -22.15
N ASP A 30 -2.10 -4.42 -22.33
CA ASP A 30 -2.30 -5.87 -22.40
C ASP A 30 -2.34 -6.56 -21.04
N ARG A 31 -2.17 -5.82 -19.90
CA ARG A 31 -2.23 -6.34 -18.52
C ARG A 31 -3.51 -5.87 -17.84
N GLU A 32 -3.44 -4.96 -16.90
CA GLU A 32 -4.61 -4.42 -16.19
C GLU A 32 -5.15 -3.15 -16.85
N ASN A 33 -4.28 -2.42 -17.57
CA ASN A 33 -4.57 -1.13 -18.19
C ASN A 33 -5.16 -0.13 -17.16
N GLU A 34 -4.57 -0.13 -15.97
CA GLU A 34 -4.97 0.71 -14.85
C GLU A 34 -3.85 1.66 -14.45
N GLY A 35 -4.18 2.66 -13.67
CA GLY A 35 -3.23 3.61 -13.11
C GLY A 35 -3.28 3.59 -11.60
N ASP A 36 -2.12 3.46 -10.95
CA ASP A 36 -1.98 3.43 -9.51
C ASP A 36 -1.39 4.73 -8.97
N PHE A 37 -1.94 5.23 -7.88
CA PHE A 37 -1.29 6.24 -7.06
C PHE A 37 -0.20 5.58 -6.21
N ILE A 38 1.03 6.04 -6.37
CA ILE A 38 2.18 5.53 -5.61
C ILE A 38 2.86 6.67 -4.86
N VAL A 39 3.24 6.41 -3.62
CA VAL A 39 3.98 7.34 -2.77
C VAL A 39 4.93 6.56 -1.86
N ALA A 40 6.07 7.18 -1.50
CA ALA A 40 7.01 6.57 -0.57
C ALA A 40 6.37 6.37 0.82
N ALA A 41 6.35 5.13 1.32
CA ALA A 41 5.70 4.77 2.59
C ALA A 41 6.28 5.55 3.78
N GLU A 42 7.58 5.81 3.80
CA GLU A 42 8.22 6.63 4.84
C GLU A 42 7.79 8.11 4.84
N LYS A 43 7.23 8.59 3.73
CA LYS A 43 6.75 9.97 3.54
C LYS A 43 5.23 10.10 3.65
N ILE A 44 4.54 9.00 3.86
CA ILE A 44 3.06 8.99 3.90
C ILE A 44 2.55 9.86 5.06
N THR A 45 1.49 10.61 4.80
CA THR A 45 0.77 11.40 5.82
C THR A 45 -0.71 11.05 5.81
N PRO A 46 -1.46 11.37 6.87
CA PRO A 46 -2.91 11.17 6.87
C PRO A 46 -3.62 11.86 5.70
N GLU A 47 -3.15 13.05 5.30
CA GLU A 47 -3.72 13.81 4.18
C GLU A 47 -3.49 13.10 2.85
N ILE A 48 -2.30 12.51 2.65
CA ILE A 48 -1.98 11.69 1.47
C ILE A 48 -2.87 10.45 1.45
N VAL A 49 -3.00 9.74 2.57
CA VAL A 49 -3.91 8.59 2.68
C VAL A 49 -5.34 8.99 2.32
N ASN A 50 -5.84 10.10 2.87
CA ASN A 50 -7.18 10.59 2.57
C ASN A 50 -7.36 10.90 1.09
N PHE A 51 -6.37 11.54 0.47
CA PHE A 51 -6.40 11.82 -0.97
C PHE A 51 -6.47 10.52 -1.79
N MET A 52 -5.59 9.55 -1.50
CA MET A 52 -5.55 8.28 -2.22
C MET A 52 -6.88 7.53 -2.11
N LEU A 53 -7.46 7.45 -0.91
CA LEU A 53 -8.75 6.79 -0.68
C LEU A 53 -9.92 7.49 -1.37
N LYS A 54 -9.92 8.82 -1.34
CA LYS A 54 -11.02 9.62 -1.90
C LYS A 54 -10.98 9.65 -3.43
N GLU A 55 -9.82 9.85 -4.01
CA GLU A 55 -9.66 10.05 -5.45
C GLU A 55 -9.36 8.74 -6.19
N GLY A 56 -8.55 7.85 -5.60
CA GLY A 56 -8.20 6.56 -6.21
C GLY A 56 -9.33 5.52 -6.14
N ARG A 57 -10.11 5.52 -5.07
CA ARG A 57 -11.27 4.61 -4.85
C ARG A 57 -10.97 3.12 -4.95
N GLY A 58 -9.72 2.75 -4.93
CA GLY A 58 -9.24 1.38 -4.96
C GLY A 58 -8.91 0.85 -3.56
N VAL A 59 -8.06 -0.17 -3.54
CA VAL A 59 -7.53 -0.76 -2.31
C VAL A 59 -6.19 -0.12 -1.99
N LEU A 60 -6.02 0.33 -0.75
CA LEU A 60 -4.74 0.86 -0.28
C LEU A 60 -3.83 -0.29 0.12
N CYS A 61 -2.73 -0.47 -0.61
CA CYS A 61 -1.76 -1.54 -0.41
C CYS A 61 -0.37 -0.97 -0.09
N ALA A 62 0.42 -1.74 0.68
CA ALA A 62 1.83 -1.46 0.91
C ALA A 62 2.67 -2.62 0.35
N PRO A 63 3.30 -2.48 -0.83
CA PRO A 63 4.17 -3.52 -1.37
C PRO A 63 5.39 -3.73 -0.48
N LEU A 64 5.65 -4.98 -0.10
CA LEU A 64 6.79 -5.38 0.71
C LEU A 64 7.58 -6.47 -0.03
N SER A 65 8.89 -6.54 0.24
CA SER A 65 9.68 -7.69 -0.20
C SER A 65 9.29 -8.94 0.58
N GLU A 66 9.45 -10.11 -0.04
CA GLU A 66 9.25 -11.41 0.61
C GLU A 66 10.01 -11.50 1.94
N LYS A 67 11.29 -11.11 1.92
CA LYS A 67 12.11 -11.05 3.12
C LYS A 67 11.46 -10.20 4.23
N ARG A 68 10.91 -9.04 3.87
CA ARG A 68 10.26 -8.18 4.87
C ARG A 68 8.95 -8.79 5.38
N CYS A 69 8.21 -9.46 4.53
CA CYS A 69 7.02 -10.21 4.95
C CYS A 69 7.39 -11.31 5.95
N ASP A 70 8.46 -12.05 5.70
CA ASP A 70 8.96 -13.09 6.63
C ASP A 70 9.38 -12.50 7.97
N GLU A 71 10.16 -11.41 7.98
CA GLU A 71 10.58 -10.71 9.20
C GLU A 71 9.39 -10.25 10.05
N LEU A 72 8.33 -9.79 9.40
CA LEU A 72 7.11 -9.33 10.05
C LEU A 72 6.11 -10.46 10.31
N GLY A 73 6.36 -11.68 9.84
CA GLY A 73 5.47 -12.84 9.97
C GLY A 73 4.14 -12.65 9.24
N LEU A 74 4.18 -12.05 8.06
CA LEU A 74 3.02 -11.81 7.21
C LEU A 74 2.84 -12.99 6.25
N ASN A 75 1.99 -13.92 6.63
CA ASN A 75 1.65 -15.04 5.78
C ASN A 75 0.74 -14.61 4.63
N MET A 76 0.73 -15.41 3.56
CA MET A 76 -0.21 -15.23 2.46
C MET A 76 -1.65 -15.31 2.97
N MET A 77 -2.52 -14.46 2.43
CA MET A 77 -3.96 -14.46 2.76
C MET A 77 -4.63 -15.76 2.32
N GLU A 78 -4.19 -16.29 1.18
CA GLU A 78 -4.70 -17.53 0.59
C GLU A 78 -3.54 -18.37 0.05
N GLU A 79 -3.41 -19.61 0.54
CA GLU A 79 -2.34 -20.51 0.09
C GLU A 79 -2.56 -20.98 -1.35
N ASN A 80 -3.81 -21.15 -1.75
CA ASN A 80 -4.18 -21.59 -3.09
C ASN A 80 -4.88 -20.46 -3.85
N ASN A 81 -4.11 -19.47 -4.24
CA ASN A 81 -4.62 -18.28 -4.93
C ASN A 81 -5.21 -18.64 -6.30
N THR A 82 -6.52 -18.46 -6.45
CA THR A 82 -7.27 -18.73 -7.68
C THR A 82 -7.71 -17.45 -8.40
N SER A 83 -7.22 -16.28 -7.98
CA SER A 83 -7.54 -15.02 -8.64
C SER A 83 -6.95 -14.95 -10.05
N LEU A 84 -7.63 -14.24 -10.95
CA LEU A 84 -7.26 -14.17 -12.37
C LEU A 84 -5.80 -13.72 -12.57
N LEU A 85 -5.35 -12.74 -11.81
CA LEU A 85 -4.00 -12.15 -11.93
C LEU A 85 -3.00 -12.74 -10.94
N GLY A 86 -3.46 -13.58 -10.01
CA GLY A 86 -2.61 -14.24 -9.02
C GLY A 86 -1.89 -13.30 -8.06
N THR A 87 -2.38 -12.07 -7.86
CA THR A 87 -1.76 -11.06 -7.00
C THR A 87 -1.55 -11.61 -5.58
N PRO A 88 -0.29 -11.63 -5.07
CA PRO A 88 0.05 -12.27 -3.81
C PRO A 88 -0.24 -11.35 -2.63
N PHE A 89 -1.48 -11.30 -2.15
CA PHE A 89 -1.83 -10.60 -0.93
C PHE A 89 -1.46 -11.39 0.31
N THR A 90 -0.85 -10.71 1.29
CA THR A 90 -0.67 -11.24 2.64
C THR A 90 -1.92 -11.01 3.49
N VAL A 91 -1.94 -11.57 4.69
CA VAL A 91 -2.91 -11.18 5.72
C VAL A 91 -2.86 -9.68 5.94
N THR A 92 -4.00 -9.08 6.23
CA THR A 92 -4.09 -7.65 6.56
C THR A 92 -3.53 -7.36 7.95
N VAL A 93 -2.99 -6.17 8.14
CA VAL A 93 -2.35 -5.77 9.41
C VAL A 93 -2.63 -4.32 9.76
N ASP A 94 -2.56 -4.04 11.08
CA ASP A 94 -2.51 -2.70 11.65
C ASP A 94 -1.38 -2.57 12.65
N LEU A 95 -0.88 -1.36 12.83
CA LEU A 95 0.01 -1.03 13.91
C LEU A 95 -0.72 -1.09 15.26
N LEU A 96 -0.14 -1.79 16.22
CA LEU A 96 -0.62 -1.84 17.61
C LEU A 96 0.02 -0.72 18.43
N GLY A 97 -0.78 -0.07 19.26
CA GLY A 97 -0.29 1.05 20.07
C GLY A 97 -0.08 2.33 19.28
N ASN A 98 0.80 3.21 19.77
CA ASN A 98 1.11 4.52 19.14
C ASN A 98 -0.14 5.35 18.82
N ASP A 99 -1.11 5.36 19.73
CA ASP A 99 -2.41 6.04 19.59
C ASP A 99 -3.28 5.53 18.43
N CYS A 100 -2.91 4.42 17.80
CA CYS A 100 -3.76 3.74 16.84
C CYS A 100 -4.98 3.11 17.53
N THR A 101 -6.13 3.19 16.88
CA THR A 101 -7.41 2.70 17.41
C THR A 101 -7.89 1.47 16.62
N THR A 102 -8.80 1.64 15.69
CA THR A 102 -9.40 0.55 14.92
C THR A 102 -8.64 0.21 13.64
N GLY A 103 -7.59 0.95 13.30
CA GLY A 103 -6.85 0.80 12.05
C GLY A 103 -7.50 1.46 10.83
N VAL A 104 -8.77 1.88 10.92
CA VAL A 104 -9.53 2.35 9.77
C VAL A 104 -9.30 3.83 9.47
N SER A 105 -8.97 4.64 10.47
CA SER A 105 -8.77 6.08 10.29
C SER A 105 -7.58 6.37 9.36
N ILE A 106 -7.58 7.54 8.73
CA ILE A 106 -6.44 7.98 7.91
C ILE A 106 -5.15 8.11 8.73
N HIS A 107 -5.26 8.41 10.02
CA HIS A 107 -4.14 8.48 10.95
C HIS A 107 -3.58 7.09 11.23
N ASP A 108 -4.43 6.12 11.57
CA ASP A 108 -4.02 4.74 11.84
C ASP A 108 -3.37 4.11 10.60
N ARG A 109 -3.98 4.30 9.42
CA ARG A 109 -3.45 3.79 8.15
C ARG A 109 -2.10 4.39 7.83
N ALA A 110 -1.93 5.71 7.97
CA ALA A 110 -0.63 6.36 7.75
C ALA A 110 0.43 5.88 8.74
N ALA A 111 0.06 5.67 10.00
CA ALA A 111 0.96 5.12 11.02
C ALA A 111 1.38 3.69 10.69
N THR A 112 0.43 2.84 10.28
CA THR A 112 0.71 1.45 9.87
C THR A 112 1.64 1.39 8.67
N ILE A 113 1.38 2.20 7.63
CA ILE A 113 2.22 2.22 6.42
C ILE A 113 3.65 2.66 6.76
N ARG A 114 3.83 3.71 7.58
CA ARG A 114 5.17 4.12 8.05
C ARG A 114 5.87 3.02 8.83
N ALA A 115 5.14 2.35 9.73
CA ALA A 115 5.70 1.25 10.51
C ALA A 115 6.15 0.08 9.62
N LEU A 116 5.41 -0.26 8.57
CA LEU A 116 5.81 -1.31 7.62
C LEU A 116 7.14 -0.97 6.91
N ALA A 117 7.37 0.32 6.62
CA ALA A 117 8.61 0.81 6.01
C ALA A 117 9.78 0.95 7.01
N ASP A 118 9.50 1.06 8.30
CA ASP A 118 10.53 1.22 9.32
C ASP A 118 11.20 -0.13 9.63
N PRO A 119 12.54 -0.26 9.43
CA PRO A 119 13.25 -1.51 9.72
C PRO A 119 13.24 -1.88 11.21
N ALA A 120 12.97 -0.95 12.11
CA ALA A 120 12.87 -1.21 13.54
C ALA A 120 11.55 -1.89 13.95
N THR A 121 10.52 -1.84 13.11
CA THR A 121 9.22 -2.49 13.37
C THR A 121 9.36 -4.00 13.37
N ARG A 122 8.79 -4.64 14.38
CA ARG A 122 8.80 -6.09 14.60
C ARG A 122 7.41 -6.69 14.40
N ALA A 123 7.37 -8.00 14.21
CA ALA A 123 6.13 -8.77 14.07
C ALA A 123 5.15 -8.56 15.25
N THR A 124 5.66 -8.30 16.45
CA THR A 124 4.86 -8.06 17.67
C THR A 124 4.21 -6.68 17.72
N ASP A 125 4.68 -5.76 16.87
CA ASP A 125 4.13 -4.41 16.81
C ASP A 125 2.89 -4.32 15.89
N LEU A 126 2.57 -5.45 15.22
CA LEU A 126 1.48 -5.54 14.24
C LEU A 126 0.37 -6.48 14.71
N GLY A 127 -0.87 -6.00 14.69
CA GLY A 127 -2.08 -6.82 14.75
C GLY A 127 -2.36 -7.43 13.39
N ARG A 128 -2.59 -8.75 13.34
CA ARG A 128 -2.97 -9.46 12.13
C ARG A 128 -4.45 -9.75 12.13
N CYS A 129 -5.02 -9.95 10.95
CA CYS A 129 -6.45 -10.18 10.78
C CYS A 129 -7.28 -8.92 11.06
N LEU A 130 -6.96 -7.87 10.32
CA LEU A 130 -7.87 -6.77 10.20
C LEU A 130 -9.02 -7.15 9.32
N LEU A 131 -10.11 -7.39 10.02
CA LEU A 131 -11.40 -6.98 9.51
C LEU A 131 -11.81 -7.45 8.12
N TYR A 132 -12.87 -7.87 8.05
CA TYR A 132 -14.17 -7.46 7.59
C TYR A 132 -15.13 -8.63 7.52
N THR A 133 -15.11 -9.43 8.50
CA THR A 133 -16.30 -10.15 8.84
C THR A 133 -16.68 -9.70 10.23
N SER A 134 -17.51 -8.68 10.31
CA SER A 134 -18.26 -8.49 11.52
C SER A 134 -19.23 -9.66 11.60
N ASP A 135 -19.01 -10.55 12.51
CA ASP A 135 -20.12 -11.31 13.06
C ASP A 135 -20.99 -10.30 13.81
N ALA A 136 -22.02 -9.89 13.13
CA ALA A 136 -23.10 -9.14 13.76
C ALA A 136 -23.95 -10.10 14.56
#